data_20f3dd50c86025a47e55f55abb37220d
#
_entry.id   20f3dd50c86025a47e55f55abb37220d
#
_cell.length_a   1.000
_cell.length_b   1.000
_cell.length_c   1.000
_cell.angle_alpha   90.00
_cell.angle_beta   90.00
_cell.angle_gamma   90.00
#
_symmetry.space_group_name_H-M   'P 1'
#
loop_
_entity.id
_entity.type
_entity.pdbx_description
1 polymer ?
#
loop_
_entity_poly.entity_id
_entity_poly.type
_entity_poly.pdbx_seq_one_letter_code
_entity_poly.pdbx_strand_id
1 'polypeptide(L)'
;VKANDYQVTALGTEFNVNAYPENSELMATLLEGSVKVEFNNLLSNIILKPNEQLVYDKHTKAHNLRMPEIDDVTAWQRGELVFSNMYLEDIFTSLERKFPYAFVYSLHSLKKNTYSFRFSKQANLEEVMKIISQVVGNVNYVIKGNKCYVTSKE
;
A
#
# COMPACT_ATOMS: atom_id res chain seq x y z
N VAL A 1 13.70 4.56 -11.59
CA VAL A 1 12.76 5.36 -10.77
C VAL A 1 13.55 6.09 -9.70
N LYS A 2 13.33 7.38 -9.55
CA LYS A 2 13.95 8.21 -8.50
C LYS A 2 12.87 8.78 -7.59
N ALA A 3 13.15 8.80 -6.30
CA ALA A 3 12.40 9.56 -5.30
C ALA A 3 13.41 10.27 -4.37
N ASN A 4 12.92 11.10 -3.45
CA ASN A 4 13.78 11.95 -2.65
C ASN A 4 14.88 11.20 -1.87
N ASP A 5 14.59 9.99 -1.41
CA ASP A 5 15.47 9.22 -0.51
C ASP A 5 16.13 8.00 -1.18
N TYR A 6 15.75 7.66 -2.41
CA TYR A 6 16.26 6.43 -3.07
C TYR A 6 16.18 6.50 -4.59
N GLN A 7 16.98 5.65 -5.22
CA GLN A 7 16.95 5.41 -6.66
C GLN A 7 16.83 3.91 -6.95
N VAL A 8 15.91 3.55 -7.83
CA VAL A 8 15.76 2.18 -8.34
C VAL A 8 16.27 2.13 -9.78
N THR A 9 17.28 1.34 -10.03
CA THR A 9 17.86 1.11 -11.36
C THR A 9 17.56 -0.31 -11.81
N ALA A 10 16.89 -0.45 -12.93
CA ALA A 10 16.52 -1.72 -13.54
C ALA A 10 17.20 -1.88 -14.90
N LEU A 11 17.69 -3.08 -15.19
CA LEU A 11 18.33 -3.43 -16.45
C LEU A 11 17.58 -4.61 -17.07
N GLY A 12 16.71 -4.34 -18.07
CA GLY A 12 15.95 -5.38 -18.78
C GLY A 12 15.09 -6.23 -17.86
N THR A 13 14.32 -5.59 -16.97
CA THR A 13 13.66 -6.27 -15.85
C THR A 13 12.18 -5.97 -15.82
N GLU A 14 11.38 -6.91 -15.34
CA GLU A 14 10.02 -6.68 -14.91
C GLU A 14 9.97 -6.50 -13.40
N PHE A 15 9.50 -5.31 -12.94
CA PHE A 15 9.43 -5.01 -11.52
C PHE A 15 8.23 -4.09 -11.21
N ASN A 16 7.76 -4.17 -9.96
CA ASN A 16 6.70 -3.33 -9.44
C ASN A 16 7.24 -2.41 -8.35
N VAL A 17 6.90 -1.14 -8.40
CA VAL A 17 7.25 -0.18 -7.34
C VAL A 17 5.98 0.51 -6.85
N ASN A 18 5.71 0.39 -5.57
CA ASN A 18 4.71 1.15 -4.85
C ASN A 18 5.43 2.19 -3.98
N ALA A 19 5.44 3.43 -4.43
CA ALA A 19 6.25 4.51 -3.87
C ALA A 19 5.45 5.82 -3.75
N TYR A 20 4.16 5.73 -3.50
CA TYR A 20 3.33 6.91 -3.35
C TYR A 20 3.80 7.76 -2.16
N PRO A 21 3.89 9.11 -2.33
CA PRO A 21 4.40 10.00 -1.28
C PRO A 21 3.65 9.89 0.05
N GLU A 22 2.35 9.67 -0.02
CA GLU A 22 1.45 9.57 1.12
C GLU A 22 1.50 8.23 1.87
N ASN A 23 2.05 7.17 1.26
CA ASN A 23 2.18 5.88 1.95
C ASN A 23 3.35 5.92 2.95
N SER A 24 3.17 5.27 4.08
CA SER A 24 4.20 5.12 5.13
C SER A 24 5.38 4.25 4.69
N GLU A 25 5.13 3.32 3.78
CA GLU A 25 6.11 2.38 3.25
C GLU A 25 6.30 2.55 1.74
N LEU A 26 7.52 2.25 1.31
CA LEU A 26 7.85 2.00 -0.08
C LEU A 26 8.07 0.50 -0.27
N MET A 27 7.55 -0.04 -1.36
CA MET A 27 7.74 -1.44 -1.74
C MET A 27 8.25 -1.52 -3.17
N ALA A 28 9.34 -2.26 -3.37
CA ALA A 28 9.87 -2.58 -4.68
C ALA A 28 9.99 -4.10 -4.82
N THR A 29 9.26 -4.68 -5.76
CA THR A 29 9.22 -6.13 -6.00
C THR A 29 9.80 -6.45 -7.36
N LEU A 30 10.75 -7.37 -7.40
CA LEU A 30 11.33 -7.86 -8.63
C LEU A 30 10.59 -9.11 -9.11
N LEU A 31 10.12 -9.09 -10.36
CA LEU A 31 9.46 -10.22 -11.01
C LEU A 31 10.46 -11.00 -11.86
N GLU A 32 11.25 -10.31 -12.69
CA GLU A 32 12.25 -10.91 -13.57
C GLU A 32 13.48 -10.00 -13.69
N GLY A 33 14.66 -10.59 -13.82
CA GLY A 33 15.93 -9.90 -14.05
C GLY A 33 16.67 -9.55 -12.75
N SER A 34 17.19 -8.32 -12.66
CA SER A 34 17.91 -7.81 -11.49
C SER A 34 17.63 -6.32 -11.28
N VAL A 35 17.38 -5.91 -10.07
CA VAL A 35 17.13 -4.51 -9.69
C VAL A 35 18.08 -4.10 -8.58
N LYS A 36 18.74 -2.95 -8.78
CA LYS A 36 19.57 -2.29 -7.79
C LYS A 36 18.79 -1.16 -7.14
N VAL A 37 18.73 -1.15 -5.82
CA VAL A 37 18.16 -0.06 -5.03
C VAL A 37 19.27 0.65 -4.28
N GLU A 38 19.38 1.95 -4.49
CA GLU A 38 20.35 2.83 -3.84
C GLU A 38 19.60 3.83 -2.96
N PHE A 39 19.99 3.91 -1.69
CA PHE A 39 19.45 4.90 -0.76
C PHE A 39 20.45 6.03 -0.58
N ASN A 40 19.96 7.27 -0.55
CA ASN A 40 20.82 8.45 -0.41
C ASN A 40 21.57 8.51 0.93
N ASN A 41 21.04 7.83 1.95
CA ASN A 41 21.57 7.81 3.31
C ASN A 41 22.30 6.49 3.68
N LEU A 42 22.40 5.55 2.76
CA LEU A 42 23.10 4.28 2.98
C LEU A 42 24.30 4.17 2.05
N LEU A 43 25.43 3.71 2.61
CA LEU A 43 26.65 3.43 1.83
C LEU A 43 26.57 2.12 1.04
N SER A 44 25.53 1.32 1.25
CA SER A 44 25.35 0.02 0.60
C SER A 44 24.12 0.03 -0.31
N ASN A 45 24.28 -0.63 -1.46
CA ASN A 45 23.20 -0.87 -2.41
C ASN A 45 22.54 -2.21 -2.11
N ILE A 46 21.23 -2.31 -2.35
CA ILE A 46 20.51 -3.57 -2.26
C ILE A 46 20.23 -4.05 -3.68
N ILE A 47 20.61 -5.31 -3.95
CA ILE A 47 20.31 -5.98 -5.23
C ILE A 47 19.19 -6.98 -4.97
N LEU A 48 18.03 -6.76 -5.61
CA LEU A 48 16.91 -7.68 -5.56
C LEU A 48 17.09 -8.82 -6.55
N LYS A 49 16.74 -10.02 -6.12
CA LYS A 49 16.58 -11.21 -6.95
C LYS A 49 15.10 -11.39 -7.34
N PRO A 50 14.80 -12.19 -8.36
CA PRO A 50 13.41 -12.51 -8.72
C PRO A 50 12.62 -13.03 -7.51
N ASN A 51 11.38 -12.54 -7.39
CA ASN A 51 10.44 -12.78 -6.29
C ASN A 51 10.82 -12.16 -4.94
N GLU A 52 11.87 -11.35 -4.87
CA GLU A 52 12.17 -10.56 -3.68
C GLU A 52 11.47 -9.21 -3.72
N GLN A 53 11.00 -8.78 -2.55
CA GLN A 53 10.45 -7.45 -2.32
C GLN A 53 11.24 -6.74 -1.23
N LEU A 54 11.70 -5.55 -1.54
CA LEU A 54 12.21 -4.60 -0.57
C LEU A 54 11.05 -3.78 0.00
N VAL A 55 10.97 -3.74 1.33
CA VAL A 55 10.05 -2.85 2.07
C VAL A 55 10.90 -1.84 2.84
N TYR A 56 10.63 -0.57 2.62
CA TYR A 56 11.30 0.55 3.28
C TYR A 56 10.30 1.43 4.00
N ASP A 57 10.45 1.54 5.32
CA ASP A 57 9.64 2.42 6.15
C ASP A 57 10.21 3.84 6.11
N LYS A 58 9.40 4.79 5.65
CA LYS A 58 9.81 6.19 5.48
C LYS A 58 10.02 6.93 6.79
N HIS A 59 9.36 6.51 7.86
CA HIS A 59 9.45 7.14 9.18
C HIS A 59 10.67 6.65 9.97
N THR A 60 10.81 5.34 10.06
CA THR A 60 11.90 4.71 10.83
C THR A 60 13.19 4.61 10.04
N LYS A 61 13.13 4.77 8.69
CA LYS A 61 14.23 4.55 7.75
C LYS A 61 14.75 3.11 7.75
N ALA A 62 14.02 2.19 8.36
CA ALA A 62 14.33 0.77 8.35
C ALA A 62 13.93 0.13 7.02
N HIS A 63 14.66 -0.88 6.61
CA HIS A 63 14.30 -1.69 5.44
C HIS A 63 14.45 -3.18 5.74
N ASN A 64 13.69 -3.99 5.04
CA ASN A 64 13.81 -5.44 5.06
C ASN A 64 13.49 -6.04 3.68
N LEU A 65 13.92 -7.27 3.47
CA LEU A 65 13.59 -8.08 2.30
C LEU A 65 12.57 -9.14 2.71
N ARG A 66 11.58 -9.37 1.85
CA ARG A 66 10.61 -10.45 2.01
C ARG A 66 10.29 -11.07 0.66
N MET A 67 9.64 -12.24 0.66
CA MET A 67 9.14 -12.90 -0.53
C MET A 67 7.61 -12.83 -0.52
N PRO A 68 7.00 -11.88 -1.25
CA PRO A 68 5.55 -11.73 -1.30
C PRO A 68 4.91 -12.78 -2.22
N GLU A 69 3.60 -12.96 -2.09
CA GLU A 69 2.82 -13.64 -3.12
C GLU A 69 2.79 -12.79 -4.39
N ILE A 70 3.36 -13.28 -5.47
CA ILE A 70 3.46 -12.52 -6.74
C ILE A 70 2.09 -12.21 -7.32
N ASP A 71 1.10 -13.09 -7.14
CA ASP A 71 -0.28 -12.83 -7.56
C ASP A 71 -0.86 -11.58 -6.88
N ASP A 72 -0.57 -11.36 -5.61
CA ASP A 72 -0.98 -10.15 -4.87
C ASP A 72 -0.28 -8.90 -5.38
N VAL A 73 1.02 -9.00 -5.67
CA VAL A 73 1.82 -7.87 -6.20
C VAL A 73 1.30 -7.42 -7.57
N THR A 74 0.87 -8.35 -8.42
CA THR A 74 0.41 -8.06 -9.78
C THR A 74 -1.11 -7.89 -9.91
N ALA A 75 -1.85 -8.03 -8.82
CA ALA A 75 -3.32 -7.92 -8.80
C ALA A 75 -3.84 -6.57 -9.35
N TRP A 76 -3.10 -5.48 -9.13
CA TRP A 76 -3.45 -4.16 -9.66
C TRP A 76 -3.52 -4.12 -11.20
N GLN A 77 -2.75 -4.94 -11.90
CA GLN A 77 -2.81 -5.05 -13.37
C GLN A 77 -4.16 -5.61 -13.83
N ARG A 78 -4.82 -6.40 -12.99
CA ARG A 78 -6.18 -6.90 -13.21
C ARG A 78 -7.26 -5.95 -12.66
N GLY A 79 -6.87 -4.82 -12.09
CA GLY A 79 -7.77 -3.85 -11.46
C GLY A 79 -8.27 -4.26 -10.07
N GLU A 80 -7.72 -5.32 -9.48
CA GLU A 80 -8.02 -5.74 -8.12
C GLU A 80 -7.35 -4.82 -7.09
N LEU A 81 -7.92 -4.73 -5.90
CA LEU A 81 -7.30 -4.09 -4.75
C LEU A 81 -6.85 -5.16 -3.77
N VAL A 82 -5.57 -5.19 -3.47
CA VAL A 82 -4.98 -6.08 -2.46
C VAL A 82 -4.24 -5.23 -1.44
N PHE A 83 -4.60 -5.40 -0.19
CA PHE A 83 -3.96 -4.80 0.96
C PHE A 83 -3.43 -5.92 1.85
N SER A 84 -2.14 -5.89 2.17
CA SER A 84 -1.48 -6.91 2.98
C SER A 84 -0.79 -6.25 4.18
N ASN A 85 -1.30 -6.52 5.38
CA ASN A 85 -0.77 -5.98 6.64
C ASN A 85 -0.60 -4.45 6.63
N MET A 86 -1.59 -3.73 6.11
CA MET A 86 -1.58 -2.28 5.99
C MET A 86 -2.39 -1.60 7.09
N TYR A 87 -1.95 -0.42 7.51
CA TYR A 87 -2.73 0.45 8.38
C TYR A 87 -3.95 1.00 7.65
N LEU A 88 -5.04 1.26 8.38
CA LEU A 88 -6.29 1.77 7.79
C LEU A 88 -6.09 3.09 7.06
N GLU A 89 -5.24 3.98 7.57
CA GLU A 89 -4.92 5.26 6.93
C GLU A 89 -4.32 5.06 5.52
N ASP A 90 -3.39 4.10 5.37
CA ASP A 90 -2.79 3.78 4.07
C ASP A 90 -3.80 3.12 3.14
N ILE A 91 -4.71 2.29 3.68
CA ILE A 91 -5.82 1.70 2.93
C ILE A 91 -6.76 2.80 2.40
N PHE A 92 -7.18 3.74 3.26
CA PHE A 92 -8.05 4.85 2.84
C PHE A 92 -7.39 5.73 1.78
N THR A 93 -6.11 6.06 1.94
CA THR A 93 -5.33 6.78 0.94
C THR A 93 -5.29 6.05 -0.40
N SER A 94 -5.15 4.73 -0.37
CA SER A 94 -5.19 3.90 -1.59
C SER A 94 -6.58 3.87 -2.23
N LEU A 95 -7.64 3.87 -1.42
CA LEU A 95 -9.02 3.94 -1.91
C LEU A 95 -9.33 5.28 -2.57
N GLU A 96 -8.79 6.40 -2.08
CA GLU A 96 -8.92 7.72 -2.70
C GLU A 96 -8.32 7.78 -4.13
N ARG A 97 -7.31 6.98 -4.40
CA ARG A 97 -6.73 6.87 -5.75
C ARG A 97 -7.61 6.09 -6.73
N LYS A 98 -8.37 5.12 -6.22
CA LYS A 98 -9.25 4.28 -7.07
C LYS A 98 -10.64 4.87 -7.23
N PHE A 99 -11.18 5.47 -6.18
CA PHE A 99 -12.54 5.99 -6.15
C PHE A 99 -12.54 7.51 -6.03
N PRO A 100 -13.48 8.22 -6.67
CA PRO A 100 -13.55 9.68 -6.64
C PRO A 100 -14.16 10.20 -5.34
N TYR A 101 -13.62 9.77 -4.19
CA TYR A 101 -14.09 10.14 -2.86
C TYR A 101 -12.91 10.59 -1.99
N ALA A 102 -13.15 11.54 -1.10
CA ALA A 102 -12.22 11.91 -0.04
C ALA A 102 -12.63 11.25 1.27
N PHE A 103 -11.67 10.72 2.02
CA PHE A 103 -11.90 10.15 3.33
C PHE A 103 -11.71 11.20 4.42
N VAL A 104 -12.68 11.31 5.32
CA VAL A 104 -12.65 12.22 6.47
C VAL A 104 -12.67 11.39 7.74
N TYR A 105 -11.59 11.41 8.51
CA TYR A 105 -11.44 10.65 9.74
C TYR A 105 -10.46 11.33 10.70
N SER A 106 -10.51 10.93 11.97
CA SER A 106 -9.51 11.31 12.97
C SER A 106 -8.50 10.18 13.15
N LEU A 107 -7.21 10.49 13.05
CA LEU A 107 -6.15 9.51 13.29
C LEU A 107 -6.21 8.89 14.69
N HIS A 108 -6.68 9.65 15.69
CA HIS A 108 -6.83 9.17 17.05
C HIS A 108 -7.95 8.12 17.20
N SER A 109 -8.90 8.10 16.27
CA SER A 109 -10.01 7.13 16.28
C SER A 109 -9.67 5.81 15.61
N LEU A 110 -8.58 5.76 14.84
CA LEU A 110 -8.15 4.55 14.17
C LEU A 110 -7.18 3.76 15.05
N LYS A 111 -7.48 2.48 15.25
CA LYS A 111 -6.54 1.59 15.93
C LYS A 111 -5.29 1.41 15.09
N LYS A 112 -4.13 1.38 15.74
CA LYS A 112 -2.83 1.11 15.11
C LYS A 112 -2.63 -0.38 14.79
N ASN A 113 -3.67 -1.01 14.25
CA ASN A 113 -3.61 -2.39 13.77
C ASN A 113 -3.45 -2.38 12.25
N THR A 114 -2.82 -3.42 11.75
CA THR A 114 -2.74 -3.67 10.31
C THR A 114 -3.83 -4.65 9.89
N TYR A 115 -4.28 -4.52 8.65
CA TYR A 115 -5.35 -5.32 8.07
C TYR A 115 -4.96 -5.80 6.69
N SER A 116 -5.54 -6.92 6.28
CA SER A 116 -5.38 -7.47 4.94
C SER A 116 -6.75 -7.66 4.30
N PHE A 117 -6.88 -7.17 3.07
CA PHE A 117 -8.12 -7.26 2.28
C PHE A 117 -7.81 -7.56 0.82
N ARG A 118 -8.76 -8.19 0.14
CA ARG A 118 -8.76 -8.34 -1.30
C ARG A 118 -10.14 -8.02 -1.86
N PHE A 119 -10.21 -7.11 -2.81
CA PHE A 119 -11.45 -6.70 -3.47
C PHE A 119 -11.33 -6.89 -4.98
N SER A 120 -12.41 -7.36 -5.59
CA SER A 120 -12.47 -7.52 -7.04
C SER A 120 -12.46 -6.18 -7.76
N LYS A 121 -12.13 -6.19 -9.05
CA LYS A 121 -12.19 -5.01 -9.92
C LYS A 121 -13.55 -4.32 -9.92
N GLN A 122 -14.65 -5.09 -9.79
CA GLN A 122 -16.03 -4.61 -9.86
C GLN A 122 -16.55 -4.03 -8.53
N ALA A 123 -15.84 -4.24 -7.42
CA ALA A 123 -16.28 -3.75 -6.12
C ALA A 123 -16.39 -2.21 -6.12
N ASN A 124 -17.52 -1.69 -5.68
CA ASN A 124 -17.73 -0.27 -5.45
C ASN A 124 -17.32 0.13 -4.03
N LEU A 125 -17.24 1.44 -3.76
CA LEU A 125 -16.81 1.94 -2.46
C LEU A 125 -17.71 1.48 -1.31
N GLU A 126 -19.04 1.41 -1.52
CA GLU A 126 -19.99 0.96 -0.51
C GLU A 126 -19.73 -0.48 -0.07
N GLU A 127 -19.50 -1.39 -1.03
CA GLU A 127 -19.14 -2.79 -0.76
C GLU A 127 -17.82 -2.91 -0.02
N VAL A 128 -16.82 -2.15 -0.46
CA VAL A 128 -15.48 -2.13 0.18
C VAL A 128 -15.59 -1.66 1.63
N MET A 129 -16.26 -0.53 1.88
CA MET A 129 -16.40 0.05 3.22
C MET A 129 -17.25 -0.82 4.15
N LYS A 130 -18.26 -1.50 3.62
CA LYS A 130 -19.05 -2.47 4.37
C LYS A 130 -18.18 -3.60 4.92
N ILE A 131 -17.31 -4.17 4.09
CA ILE A 131 -16.41 -5.26 4.50
C ILE A 131 -15.37 -4.74 5.49
N ILE A 132 -14.75 -3.59 5.22
CA ILE A 132 -13.77 -2.98 6.14
C ILE A 132 -14.41 -2.74 7.51
N SER A 133 -15.60 -2.13 7.56
CA SER A 133 -16.33 -1.86 8.80
C SER A 133 -16.64 -3.14 9.59
N GLN A 134 -17.01 -4.21 8.91
CA GLN A 134 -17.30 -5.51 9.55
C GLN A 134 -16.04 -6.16 10.14
N VAL A 135 -14.93 -6.16 9.40
CA VAL A 135 -13.68 -6.80 9.83
C VAL A 135 -13.01 -6.02 10.95
N VAL A 136 -12.96 -4.70 10.82
CA VAL A 136 -12.36 -3.82 11.84
C VAL A 136 -13.21 -3.76 13.11
N GLY A 137 -14.52 -3.86 12.98
CA GLY A 137 -15.48 -4.03 14.08
C GLY A 137 -15.83 -2.75 14.84
N ASN A 138 -14.88 -1.83 15.02
CA ASN A 138 -15.10 -0.57 15.75
C ASN A 138 -15.12 0.67 14.85
N VAL A 139 -15.41 0.50 13.58
CA VAL A 139 -15.47 1.56 12.60
C VAL A 139 -16.87 1.63 12.00
N ASN A 140 -17.44 2.83 11.98
CA ASN A 140 -18.63 3.19 11.22
C ASN A 140 -18.24 4.07 10.04
N TYR A 141 -19.02 4.06 8.98
CA TYR A 141 -18.82 4.96 7.85
C TYR A 141 -20.16 5.52 7.34
N VAL A 142 -20.09 6.70 6.74
CA VAL A 142 -21.20 7.33 6.03
C VAL A 142 -20.66 7.98 4.76
N ILE A 143 -21.22 7.64 3.61
CA ILE A 143 -20.91 8.26 2.33
C ILE A 143 -21.92 9.37 2.05
N LYS A 144 -21.43 10.60 1.89
CA LYS A 144 -22.22 11.77 1.51
C LYS A 144 -21.52 12.55 0.40
N GLY A 145 -22.21 12.70 -0.74
CA GLY A 145 -21.62 13.34 -1.91
C GLY A 145 -20.35 12.63 -2.36
N ASN A 146 -19.24 13.35 -2.37
CA ASN A 146 -17.90 12.84 -2.72
C ASN A 146 -17.01 12.57 -1.49
N LYS A 147 -17.60 12.42 -0.32
CA LYS A 147 -16.86 12.18 0.94
C LYS A 147 -17.34 10.92 1.65
N CYS A 148 -16.39 10.18 2.19
CA CYS A 148 -16.61 9.06 3.09
C CYS A 148 -16.14 9.46 4.49
N TYR A 149 -17.09 9.62 5.39
CA TYR A 149 -16.81 9.95 6.80
C TYR A 149 -16.64 8.66 7.58
N VAL A 150 -15.51 8.52 8.27
CA VAL A 150 -15.20 7.34 9.08
C VAL A 150 -15.08 7.75 10.54
N THR A 151 -15.84 7.08 11.40
CA THR A 151 -15.86 7.32 12.84
C THR A 151 -15.62 6.03 13.62
N SER A 152 -15.02 6.12 14.81
CA SER A 152 -14.95 4.97 15.70
C SER A 152 -16.28 4.72 16.37
N LYS A 153 -16.62 3.45 16.59
CA LYS A 153 -17.65 3.06 17.57
C LYS A 153 -17.05 3.20 18.97
N GLU A 154 -17.72 3.89 19.81
CA GLU A 154 -17.41 3.87 21.25
C GLU A 154 -17.67 2.49 21.87
#